data_2313ea54f6c1f669b2ede7a0111fc367
#
_entry.id   2313ea54f6c1f669b2ede7a0111fc367
#
_cell.length_a   1.000
_cell.length_b   1.000
_cell.length_c   1.000
_cell.angle_alpha   90.00
_cell.angle_beta   90.00
_cell.angle_gamma   90.00
#
_symmetry.space_group_name_H-M   'P 1'
#
loop_
_entity.id
_entity.type
_entity.pdbx_description
1 polymer ?
#
loop_
_entity_poly.entity_id
_entity_poly.type
_entity_poly.pdbx_seq_one_letter_code
_entity_poly.pdbx_strand_id
1 'polypeptide(L)'
;MNEELMKTVKLFLLWSFLYFAVGIIGVFLGHICKSEEIMKWTLALGYLLISIVYFGKHYVDLSFGRIERRMVWPAVGMSVLVAVAYMFVSFFVISMLDIYLFMEESESLNKSDPNLFLGIAGILHSCIIIPIVEEIGFRGIFLAGLLKSRCRPWLAILITAIVFALFHMSFVKIISTLGFGIIIGWLYWRTGSIIPGIIIHIVNNSLCIVFAFIDLSIESLAIWWVILVVCLSSLAYGVWWFWKEV
;
A
#
# COMPACT_ATOMS: atom_id res chain seq x y z
N MET A 1 29.49 7.67 -3.28
CA MET A 1 28.17 7.01 -3.21
C MET A 1 28.38 5.57 -3.66
N ASN A 2 27.89 4.58 -2.90
CA ASN A 2 28.06 3.16 -3.21
C ASN A 2 27.37 2.85 -4.57
N GLU A 3 28.00 2.02 -5.42
CA GLU A 3 27.49 1.65 -6.75
C GLU A 3 26.07 1.05 -6.69
N GLU A 4 25.80 0.17 -5.71
CA GLU A 4 24.48 -0.40 -5.47
C GLU A 4 23.43 0.65 -5.12
N LEU A 5 23.79 1.66 -4.33
CA LEU A 5 22.88 2.76 -4.02
C LEU A 5 22.54 3.58 -5.25
N MET A 6 23.55 3.89 -6.09
CA MET A 6 23.34 4.61 -7.35
C MET A 6 22.42 3.83 -8.29
N LYS A 7 22.65 2.53 -8.43
CA LYS A 7 21.82 1.64 -9.25
C LYS A 7 20.37 1.63 -8.73
N THR A 8 20.20 1.49 -7.41
CA THR A 8 18.89 1.51 -6.75
C THR A 8 18.12 2.79 -7.03
N VAL A 9 18.77 3.95 -6.82
CA VAL A 9 18.16 5.26 -7.07
C VAL A 9 17.76 5.41 -8.53
N LYS A 10 18.64 5.04 -9.48
CA LYS A 10 18.32 5.11 -10.91
C LYS A 10 17.13 4.21 -11.29
N LEU A 11 17.08 2.97 -10.78
CA LEU A 11 15.98 2.05 -11.05
C LEU A 11 14.66 2.55 -10.44
N PHE A 12 14.69 3.06 -9.22
CA PHE A 12 13.50 3.60 -8.59
C PHE A 12 12.99 4.87 -9.29
N LEU A 13 13.89 5.77 -9.70
CA LEU A 13 13.52 6.96 -10.48
C LEU A 13 12.93 6.57 -11.84
N LEU A 14 13.49 5.57 -12.52
CA LEU A 14 12.95 5.07 -13.78
C LEU A 14 11.55 4.47 -13.57
N TRP A 15 11.38 3.64 -12.55
CA TRP A 15 10.07 3.08 -12.19
C TRP A 15 9.06 4.19 -11.88
N SER A 16 9.44 5.17 -11.05
CA SER A 16 8.56 6.30 -10.70
C SER A 16 8.18 7.13 -11.93
N PHE A 17 9.13 7.42 -12.81
CA PHE A 17 8.87 8.13 -14.07
C PHE A 17 7.85 7.39 -14.94
N LEU A 18 8.04 6.09 -15.13
CA LEU A 18 7.13 5.27 -15.92
C LEU A 18 5.75 5.14 -15.25
N TYR A 19 5.71 5.05 -13.92
CA TYR A 19 4.46 5.05 -13.15
C TYR A 19 3.65 6.32 -13.41
N PHE A 20 4.25 7.49 -13.27
CA PHE A 20 3.56 8.76 -13.55
C PHE A 20 3.24 8.94 -15.05
N ALA A 21 4.09 8.47 -15.95
CA ALA A 21 3.82 8.52 -17.39
C ALA A 21 2.56 7.72 -17.76
N VAL A 22 2.38 6.52 -17.22
CA VAL A 22 1.15 5.73 -17.40
C VAL A 22 -0.06 6.49 -16.86
N GLY A 23 0.06 7.11 -15.67
CA GLY A 23 -1.00 7.92 -15.09
C GLY A 23 -1.44 9.04 -16.03
N ILE A 24 -0.49 9.82 -16.54
CA ILE A 24 -0.76 10.93 -17.48
C ILE A 24 -1.39 10.41 -18.77
N ILE A 25 -0.85 9.35 -19.36
CA ILE A 25 -1.38 8.76 -20.61
C ILE A 25 -2.80 8.25 -20.40
N GLY A 26 -3.07 7.56 -19.29
CA GLY A 26 -4.43 7.04 -19.00
C GLY A 26 -5.46 8.16 -18.87
N VAL A 27 -5.14 9.21 -18.10
CA VAL A 27 -6.01 10.38 -17.95
C VAL A 27 -6.23 11.08 -19.30
N PHE A 28 -5.18 11.28 -20.07
CA PHE A 28 -5.25 11.91 -21.39
C PHE A 28 -6.13 11.14 -22.38
N LEU A 29 -5.95 9.81 -22.47
CA LEU A 29 -6.79 8.97 -23.34
C LEU A 29 -8.24 8.94 -22.87
N GLY A 30 -8.49 8.85 -21.57
CA GLY A 30 -9.85 8.95 -21.02
C GLY A 30 -10.54 10.26 -21.38
N HIS A 31 -9.80 11.37 -21.31
CA HIS A 31 -10.31 12.69 -21.69
C HIS A 31 -10.62 12.80 -23.18
N ILE A 32 -9.71 12.39 -24.07
CA ILE A 32 -9.93 12.41 -25.52
C ILE A 32 -11.11 11.52 -25.92
N CYS A 33 -11.14 10.31 -25.39
CA CYS A 33 -12.19 9.33 -25.72
C CYS A 33 -13.51 9.61 -24.97
N LYS A 34 -13.54 10.58 -24.06
CA LYS A 34 -14.67 10.88 -23.17
C LYS A 34 -15.20 9.61 -22.46
N SER A 35 -14.28 8.76 -22.00
CA SER A 35 -14.60 7.47 -21.40
C SER A 35 -13.72 7.18 -20.20
N GLU A 36 -14.32 7.11 -19.01
CA GLU A 36 -13.66 6.69 -17.79
C GLU A 36 -13.20 5.22 -17.86
N GLU A 37 -13.94 4.38 -18.54
CA GLU A 37 -13.57 2.97 -18.72
C GLU A 37 -12.27 2.83 -19.51
N ILE A 38 -12.09 3.60 -20.59
CA ILE A 38 -10.82 3.62 -21.35
C ILE A 38 -9.68 4.09 -20.43
N MET A 39 -9.89 5.11 -19.62
CA MET A 39 -8.91 5.57 -18.63
C MET A 39 -8.54 4.43 -17.69
N LYS A 40 -9.51 3.80 -17.03
CA LYS A 40 -9.31 2.74 -16.04
C LYS A 40 -8.56 1.54 -16.62
N TRP A 41 -8.97 1.07 -17.81
CA TRP A 41 -8.27 -0.04 -18.48
C TRP A 41 -6.86 0.33 -18.94
N THR A 42 -6.64 1.54 -19.42
CA THR A 42 -5.30 2.01 -19.82
C THR A 42 -4.36 2.03 -18.62
N LEU A 43 -4.83 2.55 -17.48
CA LEU A 43 -4.08 2.56 -16.22
C LEU A 43 -3.78 1.13 -15.77
N ALA A 44 -4.79 0.27 -15.72
CA ALA A 44 -4.63 -1.10 -15.26
C ALA A 44 -3.61 -1.88 -16.11
N LEU A 45 -3.76 -1.86 -17.43
CA LEU A 45 -2.88 -2.57 -18.35
C LEU A 45 -1.47 -1.96 -18.38
N GLY A 46 -1.36 -0.63 -18.39
CA GLY A 46 -0.07 0.06 -18.41
C GLY A 46 0.75 -0.24 -17.15
N TYR A 47 0.14 -0.18 -15.98
CA TYR A 47 0.80 -0.53 -14.72
C TYR A 47 1.18 -2.01 -14.64
N LEU A 48 0.30 -2.90 -15.11
CA LEU A 48 0.58 -4.33 -15.18
C LEU A 48 1.82 -4.62 -16.05
N LEU A 49 1.85 -4.06 -17.26
CA LEU A 49 2.96 -4.27 -18.20
C LEU A 49 4.28 -3.75 -17.64
N ILE A 50 4.31 -2.53 -17.14
CA ILE A 50 5.57 -1.92 -16.65
C ILE A 50 6.02 -2.62 -15.38
N SER A 51 5.18 -2.72 -14.38
CA SER A 51 5.63 -3.17 -13.06
C SER A 51 5.80 -4.68 -12.99
N ILE A 52 4.84 -5.46 -13.48
CA ILE A 52 4.91 -6.92 -13.36
C ILE A 52 5.80 -7.50 -14.44
N VAL A 53 5.54 -7.17 -15.72
CA VAL A 53 6.26 -7.81 -16.84
C VAL A 53 7.70 -7.31 -16.92
N TYR A 54 7.93 -6.01 -16.77
CA TYR A 54 9.28 -5.45 -16.90
C TYR A 54 10.05 -5.54 -15.57
N PHE A 55 9.61 -4.82 -14.51
CA PHE A 55 10.35 -4.77 -13.27
C PHE A 55 10.24 -6.06 -12.44
N GLY A 56 9.06 -6.67 -12.35
CA GLY A 56 8.85 -7.90 -11.58
C GLY A 56 9.72 -9.04 -12.10
N LYS A 57 9.75 -9.25 -13.40
CA LYS A 57 10.55 -10.32 -14.02
C LYS A 57 12.06 -10.12 -13.91
N HIS A 58 12.53 -8.87 -14.02
CA HIS A 58 13.97 -8.61 -14.16
C HIS A 58 14.66 -8.16 -12.87
N TYR A 59 13.92 -7.62 -11.89
CA TYR A 59 14.52 -6.94 -10.74
C TYR A 59 13.97 -7.36 -9.39
N VAL A 60 12.85 -8.08 -9.33
CA VAL A 60 12.15 -8.38 -8.08
C VAL A 60 12.00 -9.88 -7.90
N ASP A 61 12.34 -10.37 -6.70
CA ASP A 61 12.07 -11.73 -6.30
C ASP A 61 10.61 -11.84 -5.82
N LEU A 62 9.80 -12.58 -6.57
CA LEU A 62 8.39 -12.84 -6.27
C LEU A 62 8.19 -14.13 -5.45
N SER A 63 9.24 -14.65 -4.83
CA SER A 63 9.16 -15.82 -3.96
C SER A 63 8.61 -15.47 -2.57
N PHE A 64 8.32 -16.51 -1.80
CA PHE A 64 7.97 -16.36 -0.37
C PHE A 64 9.18 -16.03 0.52
N GLY A 65 10.38 -15.84 -0.05
CA GLY A 65 11.57 -15.44 0.67
C GLY A 65 11.96 -16.44 1.76
N ARG A 66 12.00 -16.01 3.02
CA ARG A 66 12.35 -16.83 4.19
C ARG A 66 11.18 -17.62 4.78
N ILE A 67 9.96 -17.45 4.25
CA ILE A 67 8.78 -18.13 4.75
C ILE A 67 8.85 -19.61 4.34
N GLU A 68 8.97 -20.49 5.31
CA GLU A 68 8.96 -21.93 5.05
C GLU A 68 7.64 -22.36 4.39
N ARG A 69 7.70 -23.37 3.51
CA ARG A 69 6.51 -23.84 2.75
C ARG A 69 5.32 -24.18 3.65
N ARG A 70 5.55 -24.77 4.83
CA ARG A 70 4.50 -25.08 5.82
C ARG A 70 3.86 -23.84 6.44
N MET A 71 4.60 -22.72 6.46
CA MET A 71 4.17 -21.45 7.07
C MET A 71 3.49 -20.50 6.07
N VAL A 72 3.40 -20.86 4.78
CA VAL A 72 2.82 -19.98 3.75
C VAL A 72 1.37 -19.63 4.07
N TRP A 73 0.51 -20.61 4.35
CA TRP A 73 -0.89 -20.36 4.66
C TRP A 73 -1.09 -19.63 6.01
N PRO A 74 -0.40 -20.01 7.10
CA PRO A 74 -0.38 -19.18 8.31
C PRO A 74 0.06 -17.74 8.06
N ALA A 75 1.10 -17.50 7.24
CA ALA A 75 1.56 -16.16 6.90
C ALA A 75 0.53 -15.37 6.08
N VAL A 76 -0.20 -16.02 5.18
CA VAL A 76 -1.33 -15.41 4.45
C VAL A 76 -2.43 -14.98 5.44
N GLY A 77 -2.86 -15.89 6.32
CA GLY A 77 -3.88 -15.59 7.33
C GLY A 77 -3.46 -14.45 8.27
N MET A 78 -2.18 -14.45 8.69
CA MET A 78 -1.63 -13.40 9.55
C MET A 78 -1.54 -12.05 8.80
N SER A 79 -1.20 -12.06 7.51
CA SER A 79 -1.22 -10.84 6.69
C SER A 79 -2.62 -10.24 6.58
N VAL A 80 -3.65 -11.08 6.41
CA VAL A 80 -5.05 -10.62 6.42
C VAL A 80 -5.44 -10.02 7.77
N LEU A 81 -5.07 -10.66 8.88
CA LEU A 81 -5.31 -10.13 10.23
C LEU A 81 -4.66 -8.75 10.43
N VAL A 82 -3.39 -8.62 10.03
CA VAL A 82 -2.66 -7.33 10.10
C VAL A 82 -3.34 -6.27 9.25
N ALA A 83 -3.79 -6.60 8.03
CA ALA A 83 -4.48 -5.67 7.14
C ALA A 83 -5.79 -5.15 7.74
N VAL A 84 -6.65 -6.06 8.25
CA VAL A 84 -7.94 -5.70 8.86
C VAL A 84 -7.71 -4.84 10.09
N ALA A 85 -6.81 -5.25 10.97
CA ALA A 85 -6.50 -4.51 12.19
C ALA A 85 -5.92 -3.12 11.88
N TYR A 86 -5.00 -3.04 10.90
CA TYR A 86 -4.43 -1.76 10.49
C TYR A 86 -5.48 -0.81 9.90
N MET A 87 -6.38 -1.32 9.08
CA MET A 87 -7.44 -0.51 8.49
C MET A 87 -8.30 0.19 9.56
N PHE A 88 -8.73 -0.52 10.60
CA PHE A 88 -9.51 0.08 11.69
C PHE A 88 -8.71 1.08 12.51
N VAL A 89 -7.42 0.80 12.79
CA VAL A 89 -6.53 1.77 13.46
C VAL A 89 -6.36 3.03 12.62
N SER A 90 -6.13 2.87 11.32
CA SER A 90 -5.99 3.99 10.37
C SER A 90 -7.27 4.82 10.29
N PHE A 91 -8.43 4.17 10.20
CA PHE A 91 -9.72 4.84 10.18
C PHE A 91 -9.97 5.65 11.47
N PHE A 92 -9.65 5.07 12.64
CA PHE A 92 -9.73 5.77 13.91
C PHE A 92 -8.82 7.01 13.94
N VAL A 93 -7.55 6.86 13.51
CA VAL A 93 -6.58 7.97 13.48
C VAL A 93 -7.05 9.07 12.54
N ILE A 94 -7.53 8.73 11.35
CA ILE A 94 -8.05 9.70 10.37
C ILE A 94 -9.27 10.41 10.96
N SER A 95 -10.23 9.69 11.52
CA SER A 95 -11.43 10.29 12.13
C SER A 95 -11.08 11.25 13.27
N MET A 96 -10.08 10.94 14.09
CA MET A 96 -9.61 11.84 15.14
C MET A 96 -8.93 13.09 14.56
N LEU A 97 -8.13 12.94 13.50
CA LEU A 97 -7.48 14.08 12.83
C LEU A 97 -8.49 14.98 12.14
N ASP A 98 -9.49 14.44 11.48
CA ASP A 98 -10.57 15.21 10.84
C ASP A 98 -11.34 16.05 11.87
N ILE A 99 -11.64 15.46 13.04
CA ILE A 99 -12.32 16.18 14.14
C ILE A 99 -11.46 17.34 14.67
N TYR A 100 -10.13 17.16 14.82
CA TYR A 100 -9.26 18.13 15.49
C TYR A 100 -8.65 19.19 14.56
N LEU A 101 -8.41 18.86 13.27
CA LEU A 101 -7.62 19.71 12.38
C LEU A 101 -8.41 20.31 11.21
N PHE A 102 -9.54 19.71 10.81
CA PHE A 102 -10.18 20.01 9.54
C PHE A 102 -11.70 20.10 9.58
N MET A 103 -12.30 20.63 10.65
CA MET A 103 -13.75 20.75 10.79
C MET A 103 -14.48 21.48 9.63
N GLU A 104 -13.77 22.24 8.77
CA GLU A 104 -14.36 22.95 7.64
C GLU A 104 -13.93 22.46 6.24
N GLU A 105 -12.79 21.76 6.13
CA GLU A 105 -12.20 21.37 4.82
C GLU A 105 -12.43 19.90 4.45
N SER A 106 -12.85 19.05 5.40
CA SER A 106 -12.94 17.61 5.21
C SER A 106 -14.07 17.18 4.24
N GLU A 107 -15.13 17.95 4.09
CA GLU A 107 -16.23 17.61 3.20
C GLU A 107 -15.84 17.61 1.71
N SER A 108 -14.85 18.41 1.30
CA SER A 108 -14.46 18.51 -0.12
C SER A 108 -13.38 17.48 -0.50
N LEU A 109 -12.52 17.06 0.45
CA LEU A 109 -11.41 16.17 0.18
C LEU A 109 -11.75 14.68 0.33
N ASN A 110 -12.78 14.33 1.10
CA ASN A 110 -13.20 12.95 1.32
C ASN A 110 -14.23 12.41 0.30
N LYS A 111 -14.76 13.27 -0.56
CA LYS A 111 -15.64 12.82 -1.65
C LYS A 111 -14.83 12.45 -2.89
N SER A 112 -13.96 11.45 -2.80
CA SER A 112 -13.69 10.65 -3.98
C SER A 112 -15.03 10.02 -4.38
N ASP A 113 -15.55 10.42 -5.54
CA ASP A 113 -16.81 9.86 -6.05
C ASP A 113 -16.70 8.32 -6.02
N PRO A 114 -17.52 7.63 -5.20
CA PRO A 114 -17.45 6.16 -5.14
C PRO A 114 -17.67 5.54 -6.52
N ASN A 115 -18.38 6.22 -7.40
CA ASN A 115 -18.62 5.78 -8.78
C ASN A 115 -17.31 5.67 -9.60
N LEU A 116 -16.26 6.42 -9.22
CA LEU A 116 -14.95 6.29 -9.87
C LEU A 116 -14.37 4.87 -9.73
N PHE A 117 -14.69 4.16 -8.66
CA PHE A 117 -14.24 2.78 -8.39
C PHE A 117 -15.27 1.72 -8.83
N LEU A 118 -16.47 2.13 -9.24
CA LEU A 118 -17.49 1.22 -9.77
C LEU A 118 -17.05 0.68 -11.15
N GLY A 119 -17.34 -0.61 -11.35
CA GLY A 119 -16.95 -1.32 -12.54
C GLY A 119 -15.73 -2.22 -12.31
N ILE A 120 -15.67 -3.28 -13.12
CA ILE A 120 -14.62 -4.32 -13.00
C ILE A 120 -13.22 -3.71 -13.14
N ALA A 121 -13.03 -2.79 -14.09
CA ALA A 121 -11.75 -2.13 -14.34
C ALA A 121 -11.27 -1.30 -13.13
N GLY A 122 -12.17 -0.54 -12.51
CA GLY A 122 -11.84 0.27 -11.33
C GLY A 122 -11.45 -0.57 -10.12
N ILE A 123 -12.21 -1.63 -9.84
CA ILE A 123 -11.94 -2.56 -8.74
C ILE A 123 -10.61 -3.29 -8.98
N LEU A 124 -10.40 -3.87 -10.15
CA LEU A 124 -9.14 -4.54 -10.50
C LEU A 124 -7.94 -3.61 -10.39
N HIS A 125 -8.07 -2.38 -10.93
CA HIS A 125 -7.02 -1.38 -10.86
C HIS A 125 -6.68 -1.03 -9.42
N SER A 126 -7.66 -0.61 -8.62
CA SER A 126 -7.41 -0.02 -7.30
C SER A 126 -7.15 -1.06 -6.20
N CYS A 127 -7.83 -2.23 -6.25
CA CYS A 127 -7.68 -3.24 -5.21
C CYS A 127 -6.55 -4.23 -5.47
N ILE A 128 -6.18 -4.48 -6.72
CA ILE A 128 -5.24 -5.56 -7.06
C ILE A 128 -3.99 -5.02 -7.75
N ILE A 129 -4.16 -4.28 -8.86
CA ILE A 129 -3.02 -3.91 -9.70
C ILE A 129 -2.15 -2.86 -8.99
N ILE A 130 -2.74 -1.77 -8.49
CA ILE A 130 -1.98 -0.72 -7.78
C ILE A 130 -1.22 -1.27 -6.57
N PRO A 131 -1.80 -2.05 -5.66
CA PRO A 131 -1.05 -2.69 -4.58
C PRO A 131 0.16 -3.48 -5.05
N ILE A 132 0.01 -4.34 -6.06
CA ILE A 132 1.12 -5.13 -6.60
C ILE A 132 2.21 -4.23 -7.17
N VAL A 133 1.83 -3.24 -7.98
CA VAL A 133 2.73 -2.28 -8.63
C VAL A 133 3.54 -1.49 -7.60
N GLU A 134 2.88 -0.99 -6.57
CA GLU A 134 3.52 -0.21 -5.52
C GLU A 134 4.45 -1.08 -4.66
N GLU A 135 4.07 -2.31 -4.32
CA GLU A 135 4.98 -3.21 -3.60
C GLU A 135 6.22 -3.58 -4.43
N ILE A 136 6.09 -3.78 -5.73
CA ILE A 136 7.24 -3.98 -6.63
C ILE A 136 8.18 -2.76 -6.59
N GLY A 137 7.64 -1.55 -6.72
CA GLY A 137 8.45 -0.32 -6.73
C GLY A 137 9.10 -0.03 -5.38
N PHE A 138 8.30 -0.01 -4.32
CA PHE A 138 8.78 0.43 -3.01
C PHE A 138 9.54 -0.66 -2.25
N ARG A 139 9.08 -1.90 -2.26
CA ARG A 139 9.73 -3.00 -1.50
C ARG A 139 10.68 -3.78 -2.37
N GLY A 140 10.25 -4.16 -3.57
CA GLY A 140 11.05 -4.96 -4.49
C GLY A 140 12.26 -4.23 -5.06
N ILE A 141 12.14 -2.94 -5.38
CA ILE A 141 13.23 -2.14 -5.97
C ILE A 141 13.89 -1.26 -4.91
N PHE A 142 13.13 -0.33 -4.29
CA PHE A 142 13.74 0.72 -3.49
C PHE A 142 14.25 0.19 -2.14
N LEU A 143 13.40 -0.42 -1.32
CA LEU A 143 13.81 -0.98 -0.02
C LEU A 143 14.86 -2.08 -0.19
N ALA A 144 14.63 -3.03 -1.11
CA ALA A 144 15.58 -4.10 -1.41
C ALA A 144 16.96 -3.54 -1.77
N GLY A 145 17.00 -2.53 -2.62
CA GLY A 145 18.23 -1.90 -3.04
C GLY A 145 18.94 -1.14 -1.92
N LEU A 146 18.20 -0.41 -1.06
CA LEU A 146 18.78 0.25 0.12
C LEU A 146 19.40 -0.78 1.08
N LEU A 147 18.73 -1.92 1.31
CA LEU A 147 19.27 -2.99 2.15
C LEU A 147 20.52 -3.63 1.54
N LYS A 148 20.54 -3.86 0.21
CA LYS A 148 21.73 -4.35 -0.52
C LYS A 148 22.90 -3.36 -0.46
N SER A 149 22.62 -2.05 -0.45
CA SER A 149 23.64 -1.01 -0.31
C SER A 149 24.18 -0.85 1.12
N ARG A 150 23.83 -1.76 2.03
CA ARG A 150 24.21 -1.78 3.45
C ARG A 150 23.64 -0.62 4.28
N CYS A 151 22.54 -0.03 3.84
CA CYS A 151 21.76 0.89 4.68
C CYS A 151 21.24 0.14 5.92
N ARG A 152 21.25 0.79 7.08
CA ARG A 152 20.69 0.21 8.31
C ARG A 152 19.19 -0.10 8.08
N PRO A 153 18.71 -1.32 8.42
CA PRO A 153 17.35 -1.74 8.07
C PRO A 153 16.26 -0.76 8.51
N TRP A 154 16.31 -0.28 9.76
CA TRP A 154 15.32 0.67 10.26
C TRP A 154 15.31 1.99 9.47
N LEU A 155 16.50 2.48 9.02
CA LEU A 155 16.61 3.69 8.23
C LEU A 155 16.10 3.47 6.80
N ALA A 156 16.41 2.33 6.19
CA ALA A 156 15.90 1.95 4.87
C ALA A 156 14.36 1.86 4.88
N ILE A 157 13.78 1.23 5.90
CA ILE A 157 12.33 1.13 6.11
C ILE A 157 11.72 2.52 6.25
N LEU A 158 12.28 3.37 7.11
CA LEU A 158 11.77 4.73 7.34
C LEU A 158 11.82 5.58 6.07
N ILE A 159 12.95 5.58 5.36
CA ILE A 159 13.10 6.32 4.09
C ILE A 159 12.04 5.88 3.08
N THR A 160 11.90 4.57 2.87
CA THR A 160 10.93 4.05 1.89
C THR A 160 9.49 4.31 2.31
N ALA A 161 9.17 4.25 3.61
CA ALA A 161 7.84 4.57 4.12
C ALA A 161 7.49 6.06 3.96
N ILE A 162 8.44 6.97 4.20
CA ILE A 162 8.25 8.41 3.97
C ILE A 162 8.01 8.69 2.49
N VAL A 163 8.85 8.15 1.60
CA VAL A 163 8.68 8.36 0.15
C VAL A 163 7.34 7.77 -0.32
N PHE A 164 6.96 6.58 0.15
CA PHE A 164 5.66 5.96 -0.13
C PHE A 164 4.50 6.85 0.31
N ALA A 165 4.56 7.38 1.53
CA ALA A 165 3.51 8.26 2.06
C ALA A 165 3.37 9.55 1.24
N LEU A 166 4.50 10.17 0.83
CA LEU A 166 4.49 11.39 0.02
C LEU A 166 3.87 11.18 -1.38
N PHE A 167 3.94 9.98 -1.95
CA PHE A 167 3.27 9.66 -3.22
C PHE A 167 1.73 9.80 -3.15
N HIS A 168 1.14 9.79 -1.95
CA HIS A 168 -0.31 9.94 -1.78
C HIS A 168 -0.81 11.39 -1.81
N MET A 169 0.09 12.39 -1.78
CA MET A 169 -0.16 13.83 -1.99
C MET A 169 -1.31 14.45 -1.16
N SER A 170 -1.78 13.79 -0.11
CA SER A 170 -2.81 14.25 0.81
C SER A 170 -2.30 14.14 2.23
N PHE A 171 -2.38 15.22 3.01
CA PHE A 171 -1.83 15.26 4.37
C PHE A 171 -2.41 14.16 5.28
N VAL A 172 -3.71 13.97 5.25
CA VAL A 172 -4.40 12.92 6.03
C VAL A 172 -3.94 11.52 5.59
N LYS A 173 -3.84 11.29 4.28
CA LYS A 173 -3.34 10.01 3.74
C LYS A 173 -1.86 9.79 4.04
N ILE A 174 -1.04 10.83 4.07
CA ILE A 174 0.39 10.72 4.42
C ILE A 174 0.57 10.13 5.81
N ILE A 175 -0.20 10.56 6.80
CA ILE A 175 -0.09 10.04 8.17
C ILE A 175 -0.44 8.56 8.24
N SER A 176 -1.57 8.16 7.65
CA SER A 176 -1.99 6.75 7.63
C SER A 176 -1.04 5.89 6.78
N THR A 177 -0.66 6.32 5.59
CA THR A 177 0.21 5.53 4.71
C THR A 177 1.65 5.44 5.21
N LEU A 178 2.12 6.38 6.04
CA LEU A 178 3.43 6.28 6.70
C LEU A 178 3.49 5.07 7.64
N GLY A 179 2.52 4.92 8.53
CA GLY A 179 2.43 3.75 9.42
C GLY A 179 2.29 2.45 8.64
N PHE A 180 1.46 2.44 7.61
CA PHE A 180 1.32 1.33 6.69
C PHE A 180 2.64 0.96 6.02
N GLY A 181 3.36 1.96 5.51
CA GLY A 181 4.66 1.81 4.88
C GLY A 181 5.72 1.20 5.79
N ILE A 182 5.72 1.58 7.08
CA ILE A 182 6.64 1.04 8.09
C ILE A 182 6.34 -0.44 8.35
N ILE A 183 5.06 -0.80 8.56
CA ILE A 183 4.66 -2.20 8.85
C ILE A 183 5.05 -3.12 7.68
N ILE A 184 4.67 -2.77 6.45
CA ILE A 184 4.97 -3.60 5.28
C ILE A 184 6.48 -3.62 4.98
N GLY A 185 7.17 -2.49 5.16
CA GLY A 185 8.63 -2.42 5.00
C GLY A 185 9.36 -3.30 6.01
N TRP A 186 8.88 -3.34 7.27
CA TRP A 186 9.40 -4.24 8.29
C TRP A 186 9.13 -5.71 7.96
N LEU A 187 7.92 -6.05 7.48
CA LEU A 187 7.58 -7.40 7.04
C LEU A 187 8.48 -7.85 5.89
N TYR A 188 8.72 -6.98 4.89
CA TYR A 188 9.65 -7.26 3.81
C TYR A 188 11.07 -7.56 4.35
N TRP A 189 11.59 -6.71 5.22
CA TRP A 189 12.90 -6.94 5.82
C TRP A 189 12.96 -8.26 6.59
N ARG A 190 11.91 -8.60 7.33
CA ARG A 190 11.86 -9.82 8.15
C ARG A 190 11.70 -11.08 7.31
N THR A 191 10.81 -11.07 6.33
CA THR A 191 10.49 -12.24 5.50
C THR A 191 11.38 -12.39 4.27
N GLY A 192 11.94 -11.31 3.76
CA GLY A 192 12.61 -11.27 2.45
C GLY A 192 11.65 -11.40 1.28
N SER A 193 10.32 -11.25 1.49
CA SER A 193 9.28 -11.45 0.49
C SER A 193 8.36 -10.22 0.40
N ILE A 194 7.96 -9.86 -0.81
CA ILE A 194 6.94 -8.82 -1.02
C ILE A 194 5.51 -9.36 -0.87
N ILE A 195 5.33 -10.69 -0.83
CA ILE A 195 4.00 -11.33 -0.85
C ILE A 195 3.14 -10.94 0.36
N PRO A 196 3.63 -10.98 1.61
CA PRO A 196 2.84 -10.50 2.75
C PRO A 196 2.39 -9.05 2.60
N GLY A 197 3.28 -8.17 2.11
CA GLY A 197 2.97 -6.78 1.81
C GLY A 197 1.88 -6.63 0.76
N ILE A 198 1.96 -7.37 -0.34
CA ILE A 198 0.93 -7.39 -1.40
C ILE A 198 -0.42 -7.82 -0.82
N ILE A 199 -0.47 -8.88 -0.01
CA ILE A 199 -1.72 -9.37 0.60
C ILE A 199 -2.32 -8.29 1.51
N ILE A 200 -1.52 -7.72 2.40
CA ILE A 200 -1.96 -6.66 3.30
C ILE A 200 -2.51 -5.47 2.51
N HIS A 201 -1.82 -5.07 1.46
CA HIS A 201 -2.18 -3.91 0.64
C HIS A 201 -3.46 -4.15 -0.15
N ILE A 202 -3.62 -5.33 -0.77
CA ILE A 202 -4.85 -5.72 -1.48
C ILE A 202 -6.04 -5.73 -0.53
N VAL A 203 -5.91 -6.36 0.64
CA VAL A 203 -6.99 -6.43 1.64
C VAL A 203 -7.35 -5.03 2.14
N ASN A 204 -6.34 -4.20 2.46
CA ASN A 204 -6.57 -2.83 2.92
C ASN A 204 -7.34 -2.00 1.88
N ASN A 205 -6.89 -1.98 0.61
CA ASN A 205 -7.56 -1.23 -0.44
C ASN A 205 -8.97 -1.75 -0.74
N SER A 206 -9.15 -3.07 -0.71
CA SER A 206 -10.48 -3.68 -0.89
C SER A 206 -11.43 -3.28 0.23
N LEU A 207 -10.99 -3.31 1.49
CA LEU A 207 -11.77 -2.88 2.63
C LEU A 207 -12.11 -1.38 2.57
N CYS A 208 -11.16 -0.52 2.17
CA CYS A 208 -11.43 0.91 1.97
C CYS A 208 -12.57 1.15 0.98
N ILE A 209 -12.61 0.39 -0.14
CA ILE A 209 -13.72 0.50 -1.10
C ILE A 209 -15.02 -0.03 -0.48
N VAL A 210 -15.01 -1.18 0.18
CA VAL A 210 -16.21 -1.72 0.84
C VAL A 210 -16.78 -0.72 1.85
N PHE A 211 -15.92 -0.14 2.70
CA PHE A 211 -16.36 0.83 3.73
C PHE A 211 -16.80 2.18 3.14
N ALA A 212 -16.37 2.54 1.92
CA ALA A 212 -16.91 3.72 1.23
C ALA A 212 -18.40 3.59 0.85
N PHE A 213 -18.93 2.34 0.80
CA PHE A 213 -20.34 2.06 0.53
C PHE A 213 -21.16 1.72 1.78
N ILE A 214 -20.52 1.55 2.92
CA ILE A 214 -21.16 1.21 4.18
C ILE A 214 -21.07 2.42 5.12
N ASP A 215 -22.21 2.95 5.51
CA ASP A 215 -22.23 3.97 6.56
C ASP A 215 -21.98 3.29 7.93
N LEU A 216 -20.73 3.38 8.39
CA LEU A 216 -20.33 2.89 9.71
C LEU A 216 -20.46 4.00 10.76
N SER A 217 -21.66 4.55 10.93
CA SER A 217 -21.94 5.50 12.01
C SER A 217 -21.95 4.80 13.37
N ILE A 218 -20.76 4.62 13.97
CA ILE A 218 -20.65 4.15 15.35
C ILE A 218 -20.73 5.37 16.26
N GLU A 219 -21.91 5.61 16.85
CA GLU A 219 -22.15 6.76 17.72
C GLU A 219 -21.44 6.66 19.08
N SER A 220 -21.12 5.44 19.53
CA SER A 220 -20.51 5.20 20.83
C SER A 220 -18.99 5.30 20.81
N LEU A 221 -18.44 6.33 21.42
CA LEU A 221 -16.98 6.49 21.61
C LEU A 221 -16.37 5.30 22.38
N ALA A 222 -17.11 4.71 23.33
CA ALA A 222 -16.65 3.54 24.09
C ALA A 222 -16.43 2.33 23.17
N ILE A 223 -17.30 2.11 22.19
CA ILE A 223 -17.15 1.04 21.20
C ILE A 223 -15.90 1.27 20.35
N TRP A 224 -15.65 2.51 19.93
CA TRP A 224 -14.43 2.87 19.19
C TRP A 224 -13.15 2.54 19.96
N TRP A 225 -13.10 2.83 21.27
CA TRP A 225 -11.96 2.48 22.10
C TRP A 225 -11.76 0.97 22.22
N VAL A 226 -12.84 0.20 22.36
CA VAL A 226 -12.75 -1.26 22.39
C VAL A 226 -12.21 -1.81 21.07
N ILE A 227 -12.75 -1.35 19.93
CA ILE A 227 -12.25 -1.74 18.59
C ILE A 227 -10.76 -1.40 18.46
N LEU A 228 -10.34 -0.19 18.85
CA LEU A 228 -8.94 0.23 18.78
C LEU A 228 -8.03 -0.69 19.59
N VAL A 229 -8.38 -1.01 20.83
CA VAL A 229 -7.58 -1.90 21.69
C VAL A 229 -7.49 -3.30 21.09
N VAL A 230 -8.57 -3.86 20.57
CA VAL A 230 -8.57 -5.16 19.89
C VAL A 230 -7.68 -5.13 18.65
N CYS A 231 -7.79 -4.09 17.83
CA CYS A 231 -7.00 -3.96 16.61
C CYS A 231 -5.50 -3.74 16.90
N LEU A 232 -5.15 -2.91 17.87
CA LEU A 232 -3.76 -2.74 18.30
C LEU A 232 -3.17 -4.05 18.86
N SER A 233 -3.94 -4.79 19.64
CA SER A 233 -3.53 -6.10 20.15
C SER A 233 -3.33 -7.11 19.01
N SER A 234 -4.21 -7.10 18.01
CA SER A 234 -4.12 -7.95 16.81
C SER A 234 -2.89 -7.59 15.96
N LEU A 235 -2.61 -6.29 15.78
CA LEU A 235 -1.40 -5.82 15.09
C LEU A 235 -0.13 -6.27 15.85
N ALA A 236 -0.09 -6.05 17.16
CA ALA A 236 1.04 -6.47 17.99
C ALA A 236 1.27 -7.98 17.92
N TYR A 237 0.18 -8.77 17.98
CA TYR A 237 0.24 -10.22 17.80
C TYR A 237 0.74 -10.61 16.41
N GLY A 238 0.25 -9.99 15.35
CA GLY A 238 0.71 -10.25 13.98
C GLY A 238 2.21 -9.96 13.79
N VAL A 239 2.67 -8.81 14.29
CA VAL A 239 4.10 -8.45 14.26
C VAL A 239 4.93 -9.44 15.07
N TRP A 240 4.49 -9.78 16.30
CA TRP A 240 5.17 -10.77 17.13
C TRP A 240 5.24 -12.14 16.45
N TRP A 241 4.15 -12.58 15.81
CA TRP A 241 4.09 -13.85 15.10
C TRP A 241 5.12 -13.90 13.95
N PHE A 242 5.16 -12.88 13.10
CA PHE A 242 6.18 -12.80 12.03
C PHE A 242 7.61 -12.71 12.59
N TRP A 243 7.79 -12.09 13.76
CA TRP A 243 9.09 -12.04 14.42
C TRP A 243 9.55 -13.42 14.88
N LYS A 244 8.64 -14.24 15.40
CA LYS A 244 8.96 -15.52 16.02
C LYS A 244 9.02 -16.67 15.00
N GLU A 245 8.08 -16.73 14.08
CA GLU A 245 7.85 -17.92 13.23
C GLU A 245 8.53 -17.82 11.85
N VAL A 246 8.98 -16.65 11.44
CA VAL A 246 9.68 -16.37 10.18
C VAL A 246 11.05 -15.76 10.43
#